data_22b600b4b106ed0c565da2ea99263eb1
#
_entry.id   22b600b4b106ed0c565da2ea99263eb1
#
_cell.length_a   1.000
_cell.length_b   1.000
_cell.length_c   1.000
_cell.angle_alpha   90.00
_cell.angle_beta   90.00
_cell.angle_gamma   90.00
#
_symmetry.space_group_name_H-M   'P 1'
#
loop_
_entity.id
_entity.type
_entity.pdbx_description
1 polymer ?
#
loop_
_entity_poly.entity_id
_entity_poly.type
_entity_poly.pdbx_seq_one_letter_code
_entity_poly.pdbx_strand_id
1 'polypeptide(L)'
;VEEPGVFTKAWMGLAHAAGGAFRVLGKETLAKEERRDGVPFLIFVLAVIGAVVEWFNPTDPVAIALDAYTFGGLFGRVAFALPVIMLLFAIWLFRHPSSVHDNTRIGIGVTLLITTISGLCHIFGGQPQPTQGMESLARAGGIVGWVLASPLLYVGTAVFAAPVVILLLVLSLFIITKTPPNRIGSRLRELYAYLFGAQLPDESERAAAKAARNDSVEFGSLSDLGIDEDPASIPWWRRNKAPSAGEPAFDSPVISREPVTEVIAPVPSSPVAEDEFGIDLLEDLLKA
;
A
#
# COMPACT_ATOMS: atom_id res chain seq x y z
N VAL A 1 -7.50 35.13 -3.84
CA VAL A 1 -6.66 33.96 -4.22
C VAL A 1 -5.43 34.53 -4.88
N GLU A 2 -4.26 34.43 -4.23
CA GLU A 2 -2.99 34.92 -4.80
C GLU A 2 -2.68 34.18 -6.10
N GLU A 3 -2.35 34.91 -7.15
CA GLU A 3 -1.94 34.27 -8.41
C GLU A 3 -0.63 33.50 -8.22
N PRO A 4 -0.56 32.24 -8.70
CA PRO A 4 0.66 31.43 -8.58
C PRO A 4 1.82 32.11 -9.30
N GLY A 5 2.99 32.16 -8.63
CA GLY A 5 4.20 32.78 -9.18
C GLY A 5 4.65 32.14 -10.50
N VAL A 6 5.48 32.85 -11.27
CA VAL A 6 5.97 32.42 -12.58
C VAL A 6 6.64 31.04 -12.52
N PHE A 7 7.41 30.77 -11.46
CA PHE A 7 8.05 29.45 -11.24
C PHE A 7 7.03 28.31 -11.09
N THR A 8 5.98 28.54 -10.30
CA THR A 8 4.91 27.55 -10.10
C THR A 8 4.15 27.28 -11.39
N LYS A 9 3.87 28.33 -12.18
CA LYS A 9 3.22 28.21 -13.51
C LYS A 9 4.09 27.37 -14.46
N ALA A 10 5.40 27.63 -14.51
CA ALA A 10 6.35 26.88 -15.36
C ALA A 10 6.48 25.41 -14.90
N TRP A 11 6.63 25.17 -13.58
CA TRP A 11 6.71 23.83 -13.00
C TRP A 11 5.48 23.00 -13.34
N MET A 12 4.28 23.55 -13.10
CA MET A 12 3.03 22.87 -13.40
C MET A 12 2.83 22.63 -14.89
N GLY A 13 3.28 23.56 -15.75
CA GLY A 13 3.27 23.38 -17.20
C GLY A 13 4.09 22.19 -17.66
N LEU A 14 5.33 22.05 -17.16
CA LEU A 14 6.21 20.92 -17.44
C LEU A 14 5.65 19.61 -16.85
N ALA A 15 5.12 19.67 -15.62
CA ALA A 15 4.50 18.51 -14.97
C ALA A 15 3.30 17.98 -15.78
N HIS A 16 2.43 18.85 -16.28
CA HIS A 16 1.30 18.46 -17.12
C HIS A 16 1.73 17.93 -18.49
N ALA A 17 2.79 18.48 -19.09
CA ALA A 17 3.35 17.98 -20.35
C ALA A 17 3.92 16.57 -20.17
N ALA A 18 4.75 16.36 -19.14
CA ALA A 18 5.29 15.05 -18.79
C ALA A 18 4.18 14.04 -18.47
N GLY A 19 3.23 14.43 -17.60
CA GLY A 19 2.09 13.59 -17.28
C GLY A 19 1.23 13.25 -18.49
N GLY A 20 1.06 14.19 -19.44
CA GLY A 20 0.41 13.94 -20.71
C GLY A 20 1.10 12.84 -21.52
N ALA A 21 2.43 12.91 -21.66
CA ALA A 21 3.20 11.91 -22.38
C ALA A 21 3.08 10.50 -21.78
N PHE A 22 3.15 10.37 -20.44
CA PHE A 22 3.03 9.06 -19.77
C PHE A 22 1.60 8.50 -19.78
N ARG A 23 0.57 9.37 -19.88
CA ARG A 23 -0.85 8.97 -19.97
C ARG A 23 -1.31 8.54 -21.34
N VAL A 24 -0.57 8.84 -22.41
CA VAL A 24 -0.90 8.35 -23.77
C VAL A 24 -1.14 6.84 -23.79
N LEU A 25 -0.46 6.10 -22.92
CA LEU A 25 -0.60 4.65 -22.75
C LEU A 25 -1.58 4.26 -21.61
N GLY A 26 -2.26 5.24 -20.97
CA GLY A 26 -3.16 5.03 -19.84
C GLY A 26 -4.64 5.11 -20.23
N LYS A 27 -5.51 4.51 -19.41
CA LYS A 27 -6.97 4.51 -19.63
C LYS A 27 -7.72 5.63 -18.87
N GLU A 28 -7.07 6.31 -17.93
CA GLU A 28 -7.72 7.32 -17.07
C GLU A 28 -7.64 8.72 -17.69
N THR A 29 -8.81 9.37 -17.83
CA THR A 29 -8.94 10.76 -18.29
C THR A 29 -9.53 11.60 -17.17
N LEU A 30 -8.69 12.43 -16.52
CA LEU A 30 -9.12 13.43 -15.53
C LEU A 30 -9.09 14.83 -16.14
N ALA A 31 -9.98 15.71 -15.68
CA ALA A 31 -9.97 17.11 -16.04
C ALA A 31 -8.64 17.77 -15.59
N LYS A 32 -8.18 18.80 -16.32
CA LYS A 32 -6.86 19.43 -16.06
C LYS A 32 -6.75 20.00 -14.63
N GLU A 33 -7.85 20.48 -14.09
CA GLU A 33 -7.94 21.11 -12.77
C GLU A 33 -7.79 20.12 -11.62
N GLU A 34 -8.12 18.84 -11.86
CA GLU A 34 -8.05 17.78 -10.85
C GLU A 34 -6.71 17.03 -10.85
N ARG A 35 -5.85 17.30 -11.83
CA ARG A 35 -4.57 16.60 -12.01
C ARG A 35 -3.53 17.08 -11.01
N ARG A 36 -3.04 16.18 -10.17
CA ARG A 36 -1.96 16.44 -9.21
C ARG A 36 -0.60 15.97 -9.75
N ASP A 37 -0.21 16.47 -10.91
CA ASP A 37 1.00 16.03 -11.61
C ASP A 37 2.31 16.54 -10.98
N GLY A 38 2.27 17.49 -10.05
CA GLY A 38 3.47 18.10 -9.47
C GLY A 38 4.34 17.13 -8.70
N VAL A 39 3.76 16.23 -7.90
CA VAL A 39 4.51 15.23 -7.11
C VAL A 39 5.10 14.14 -8.00
N PRO A 40 4.35 13.50 -8.92
CA PRO A 40 4.93 12.54 -9.87
C PRO A 40 6.07 13.15 -10.69
N PHE A 41 5.93 14.41 -11.10
CA PHE A 41 6.96 15.12 -11.85
C PHE A 41 8.22 15.38 -11.01
N LEU A 42 8.08 15.74 -9.74
CA LEU A 42 9.21 15.87 -8.83
C LEU A 42 9.98 14.55 -8.70
N ILE A 43 9.27 13.43 -8.47
CA ILE A 43 9.88 12.10 -8.37
C ILE A 43 10.58 11.73 -9.67
N PHE A 44 9.97 12.05 -10.83
CA PHE A 44 10.59 11.84 -12.14
C PHE A 44 11.89 12.64 -12.33
N VAL A 45 11.90 13.92 -11.96
CA VAL A 45 13.10 14.76 -12.03
C VAL A 45 14.20 14.22 -11.11
N LEU A 46 13.86 13.83 -9.88
CA LEU A 46 14.81 13.22 -8.95
C LEU A 46 15.33 11.88 -9.49
N ALA A 47 14.52 11.08 -10.16
CA ALA A 47 14.95 9.85 -10.80
C ALA A 47 15.97 10.14 -11.92
N VAL A 48 15.75 11.17 -12.72
CA VAL A 48 16.70 11.58 -13.79
C VAL A 48 18.01 12.08 -13.21
N ILE A 49 17.93 12.93 -12.17
CA ILE A 49 19.14 13.43 -11.48
C ILE A 49 19.92 12.26 -10.86
N GLY A 50 19.25 11.35 -10.16
CA GLY A 50 19.86 10.16 -9.59
C GLY A 50 20.52 9.29 -10.65
N ALA A 51 19.86 9.06 -11.78
CA ALA A 51 20.43 8.29 -12.89
C ALA A 51 21.72 8.94 -13.47
N VAL A 52 21.73 10.27 -13.55
CA VAL A 52 22.93 10.99 -14.03
C VAL A 52 24.09 10.82 -13.05
N VAL A 53 23.83 10.94 -11.75
CA VAL A 53 24.86 10.82 -10.71
C VAL A 53 25.40 9.39 -10.62
N GLU A 54 24.52 8.39 -10.61
CA GLU A 54 24.88 6.99 -10.35
C GLU A 54 25.48 6.26 -11.58
N TRP A 55 25.05 6.62 -12.79
CA TRP A 55 25.34 5.79 -13.95
C TRP A 55 26.29 6.43 -14.98
N PHE A 56 26.28 7.77 -15.11
CA PHE A 56 27.03 8.40 -16.21
C PHE A 56 28.50 8.64 -15.91
N ASN A 57 28.89 8.90 -14.65
CA ASN A 57 30.28 9.18 -14.28
C ASN A 57 30.71 8.48 -12.98
N PRO A 58 30.66 7.15 -12.90
CA PRO A 58 30.89 6.43 -11.64
C PRO A 58 32.34 6.53 -11.11
N THR A 59 33.30 7.00 -11.92
CA THR A 59 34.72 7.10 -11.56
C THR A 59 35.19 8.53 -11.34
N ASP A 60 34.36 9.53 -11.64
CA ASP A 60 34.70 10.93 -11.46
C ASP A 60 34.71 11.29 -9.94
N PRO A 61 35.78 11.91 -9.43
CA PRO A 61 35.87 12.31 -8.00
C PRO A 61 34.69 13.21 -7.55
N VAL A 62 34.19 14.07 -8.44
CA VAL A 62 33.05 14.95 -8.15
C VAL A 62 31.77 14.14 -8.06
N ALA A 63 31.57 13.17 -8.96
CA ALA A 63 30.39 12.30 -8.95
C ALA A 63 30.40 11.40 -7.71
N ILE A 64 31.56 10.84 -7.32
CA ILE A 64 31.72 10.04 -6.10
C ILE A 64 31.39 10.87 -4.86
N ALA A 65 31.91 12.12 -4.78
CA ALA A 65 31.60 13.00 -3.68
C ALA A 65 30.11 13.39 -3.65
N LEU A 66 29.52 13.67 -4.83
CA LEU A 66 28.10 14.01 -4.94
C LEU A 66 27.22 12.83 -4.52
N ASP A 67 27.53 11.62 -4.97
CA ASP A 67 26.85 10.40 -4.55
C ASP A 67 26.95 10.20 -3.04
N ALA A 68 28.14 10.30 -2.46
CA ALA A 68 28.37 10.12 -1.03
C ALA A 68 27.57 11.11 -0.15
N TYR A 69 27.25 12.30 -0.65
CA TYR A 69 26.47 13.30 0.09
C TYR A 69 24.99 13.40 -0.34
N THR A 70 24.56 12.60 -1.34
CA THR A 70 23.18 12.58 -1.83
C THR A 70 22.59 11.17 -1.74
N PHE A 71 22.38 10.52 -2.89
CA PHE A 71 21.68 9.24 -2.96
C PHE A 71 22.44 8.09 -2.30
N GLY A 72 23.73 7.94 -2.59
CA GLY A 72 24.58 6.91 -1.99
C GLY A 72 24.75 7.09 -0.49
N GLY A 73 25.01 8.32 -0.03
CA GLY A 73 25.10 8.62 1.40
C GLY A 73 23.80 8.34 2.15
N LEU A 74 22.66 8.56 1.53
CA LEU A 74 21.34 8.30 2.13
C LEU A 74 20.96 6.82 2.09
N PHE A 75 21.04 6.18 0.92
CA PHE A 75 20.49 4.84 0.66
C PHE A 75 21.57 3.75 0.45
N GLY A 76 22.85 4.13 0.41
CA GLY A 76 23.94 3.20 0.18
C GLY A 76 23.86 2.58 -1.21
N ARG A 77 24.16 1.28 -1.31
CA ARG A 77 24.15 0.54 -2.56
C ARG A 77 22.79 0.53 -3.27
N VAL A 78 21.71 0.80 -2.56
CA VAL A 78 20.36 0.90 -3.14
C VAL A 78 20.24 2.10 -4.07
N ALA A 79 21.09 3.13 -3.89
CA ALA A 79 21.14 4.32 -4.71
C ALA A 79 21.27 4.00 -6.20
N PHE A 80 22.04 2.97 -6.56
CA PHE A 80 22.19 2.50 -7.94
C PHE A 80 20.86 2.06 -8.59
N ALA A 81 19.97 1.43 -7.83
CA ALA A 81 18.65 0.98 -8.30
C ALA A 81 17.54 2.02 -8.09
N LEU A 82 17.80 3.02 -7.24
CA LEU A 82 16.81 4.02 -6.84
C LEU A 82 16.21 4.80 -8.00
N PRO A 83 16.98 5.25 -9.03
CA PRO A 83 16.43 5.94 -10.20
C PRO A 83 15.37 5.12 -10.94
N VAL A 84 15.58 3.81 -11.09
CA VAL A 84 14.61 2.91 -11.73
C VAL A 84 13.34 2.79 -10.89
N ILE A 85 13.50 2.58 -9.58
CA ILE A 85 12.36 2.46 -8.65
C ILE A 85 11.54 3.75 -8.67
N MET A 86 12.19 4.91 -8.58
CA MET A 86 11.53 6.22 -8.61
C MET A 86 10.86 6.48 -9.95
N LEU A 87 11.49 6.13 -11.08
CA LEU A 87 10.92 6.26 -12.40
C LEU A 87 9.65 5.42 -12.55
N LEU A 88 9.70 4.14 -12.17
CA LEU A 88 8.54 3.25 -12.21
C LEU A 88 7.41 3.77 -11.32
N PHE A 89 7.74 4.28 -10.13
CA PHE A 89 6.76 4.87 -9.22
C PHE A 89 6.16 6.17 -9.79
N ALA A 90 6.96 7.04 -10.39
CA ALA A 90 6.47 8.25 -11.07
C ALA A 90 5.52 7.91 -12.23
N ILE A 91 5.89 6.93 -13.07
CA ILE A 91 5.04 6.46 -14.16
C ILE A 91 3.72 5.91 -13.62
N TRP A 92 3.77 5.13 -12.54
CA TRP A 92 2.56 4.62 -11.89
C TRP A 92 1.64 5.76 -11.43
N LEU A 93 2.18 6.76 -10.74
CA LEU A 93 1.43 7.92 -10.26
C LEU A 93 0.82 8.74 -11.41
N PHE A 94 1.55 8.93 -12.52
CA PHE A 94 1.02 9.62 -13.70
C PHE A 94 -0.14 8.86 -14.36
N ARG A 95 -0.11 7.52 -14.30
CA ARG A 95 -1.14 6.68 -14.94
C ARG A 95 -2.38 6.46 -14.09
N HIS A 96 -2.28 6.64 -12.77
CA HIS A 96 -3.36 6.41 -11.81
C HIS A 96 -3.60 7.63 -10.92
N PRO A 97 -3.90 8.81 -11.50
CA PRO A 97 -4.05 10.05 -10.73
C PRO A 97 -5.29 10.05 -9.82
N SER A 98 -6.34 9.30 -10.17
CA SER A 98 -7.58 9.18 -9.39
C SER A 98 -7.42 8.35 -8.12
N SER A 99 -6.49 7.41 -8.08
CA SER A 99 -6.33 6.40 -7.03
C SER A 99 -5.49 6.89 -5.85
N VAL A 100 -5.86 8.02 -5.22
CA VAL A 100 -5.07 8.65 -4.14
C VAL A 100 -4.75 7.67 -3.00
N HIS A 101 -5.74 6.87 -2.56
CA HIS A 101 -5.54 5.91 -1.47
C HIS A 101 -4.56 4.79 -1.84
N ASP A 102 -4.68 4.22 -3.03
CA ASP A 102 -3.76 3.19 -3.52
C ASP A 102 -2.36 3.76 -3.78
N ASN A 103 -2.26 4.98 -4.30
CA ASN A 103 -0.99 5.67 -4.52
C ASN A 103 -0.24 5.92 -3.21
N THR A 104 -0.94 6.39 -2.16
CA THR A 104 -0.34 6.58 -0.83
C THR A 104 0.15 5.26 -0.25
N ARG A 105 -0.63 4.20 -0.35
CA ARG A 105 -0.25 2.87 0.12
C ARG A 105 0.99 2.34 -0.61
N ILE A 106 1.02 2.44 -1.94
CA ILE A 106 2.18 2.03 -2.74
C ILE A 106 3.40 2.88 -2.39
N GLY A 107 3.23 4.19 -2.19
CA GLY A 107 4.29 5.09 -1.74
C GLY A 107 4.90 4.66 -0.40
N ILE A 108 4.07 4.36 0.60
CA ILE A 108 4.51 3.83 1.89
C ILE A 108 5.24 2.49 1.71
N GLY A 109 4.68 1.59 0.91
CA GLY A 109 5.30 0.30 0.62
C GLY A 109 6.66 0.43 -0.06
N VAL A 110 6.79 1.29 -1.06
CA VAL A 110 8.06 1.55 -1.76
C VAL A 110 9.10 2.19 -0.83
N THR A 111 8.69 3.14 0.00
CA THR A 111 9.58 3.75 1.01
C THR A 111 10.09 2.70 1.99
N LEU A 112 9.21 1.85 2.52
CA LEU A 112 9.57 0.76 3.40
C LEU A 112 10.48 -0.27 2.69
N LEU A 113 10.22 -0.58 1.42
CA LEU A 113 11.07 -1.45 0.60
C LEU A 113 12.50 -0.92 0.49
N ILE A 114 12.65 0.34 0.10
CA ILE A 114 13.96 0.99 -0.01
C ILE A 114 14.68 0.99 1.35
N THR A 115 13.98 1.36 2.42
CA THR A 115 14.52 1.40 3.77
C THR A 115 15.01 0.03 4.24
N THR A 116 14.23 -1.02 3.99
CA THR A 116 14.59 -2.40 4.42
C THR A 116 15.74 -2.96 3.61
N ILE A 117 15.78 -2.72 2.29
CA ILE A 117 16.93 -3.15 1.46
C ILE A 117 18.18 -2.39 1.89
N SER A 118 18.11 -1.07 2.15
CA SER A 118 19.22 -0.28 2.71
C SER A 118 19.68 -0.85 4.06
N GLY A 119 18.75 -1.24 4.94
CA GLY A 119 19.06 -1.91 6.20
C GLY A 119 19.81 -3.23 6.02
N LEU A 120 19.38 -4.08 5.09
CA LEU A 120 20.09 -5.32 4.75
C LEU A 120 21.49 -5.03 4.19
N CYS A 121 21.60 -4.07 3.27
CA CYS A 121 22.90 -3.64 2.74
C CYS A 121 23.83 -3.13 3.84
N HIS A 122 23.30 -2.46 4.88
CA HIS A 122 24.09 -2.03 6.03
C HIS A 122 24.54 -3.21 6.90
N ILE A 123 23.64 -4.15 7.22
CA ILE A 123 23.95 -5.33 8.04
C ILE A 123 25.05 -6.18 7.39
N PHE A 124 24.97 -6.40 6.07
CA PHE A 124 25.92 -7.23 5.34
C PHE A 124 27.09 -6.42 4.74
N GLY A 125 27.02 -5.09 4.72
CA GLY A 125 28.02 -4.19 4.17
C GLY A 125 29.13 -3.79 5.15
N GLY A 126 29.32 -4.51 6.26
CA GLY A 126 30.37 -4.25 7.23
C GLY A 126 30.00 -3.26 8.34
N GLN A 127 28.76 -2.81 8.41
CA GLN A 127 28.16 -2.01 9.49
C GLN A 127 28.95 -0.70 9.78
N PRO A 128 29.29 0.11 8.76
CA PRO A 128 30.08 1.31 8.97
C PRO A 128 29.33 2.32 9.85
N GLN A 129 30.07 2.99 10.75
CA GLN A 129 29.49 4.02 11.58
C GLN A 129 29.56 5.39 10.87
N PRO A 130 28.63 6.33 11.14
CA PRO A 130 28.67 7.68 10.56
C PRO A 130 29.98 8.44 10.82
N THR A 131 30.68 8.11 11.90
CA THR A 131 32.00 8.66 12.25
C THR A 131 33.11 8.25 11.27
N GLN A 132 32.89 7.19 10.47
CA GLN A 132 33.83 6.73 9.44
C GLN A 132 33.68 7.47 8.10
N GLY A 133 32.76 8.43 8.03
CA GLY A 133 32.48 9.27 6.86
C GLY A 133 31.37 8.74 5.94
N MET A 134 30.85 9.66 5.15
CA MET A 134 29.70 9.40 4.25
C MET A 134 30.03 8.38 3.16
N GLU A 135 31.25 8.36 2.66
CA GLU A 135 31.69 7.40 1.64
C GLU A 135 31.62 5.95 2.14
N SER A 136 31.96 5.73 3.43
CA SER A 136 31.84 4.39 4.04
C SER A 136 30.37 3.95 4.13
N LEU A 137 29.48 4.87 4.48
CA LEU A 137 28.03 4.61 4.53
C LEU A 137 27.45 4.35 3.14
N ALA A 138 27.88 5.13 2.13
CA ALA A 138 27.44 4.95 0.75
C ALA A 138 27.80 3.57 0.18
N ARG A 139 28.93 2.99 0.58
CA ARG A 139 29.34 1.63 0.21
C ARG A 139 28.55 0.52 0.90
N ALA A 140 27.75 0.84 1.91
CA ALA A 140 26.90 -0.10 2.64
C ALA A 140 25.41 0.22 2.43
N GLY A 141 24.71 0.57 3.49
CA GLY A 141 23.28 0.86 3.45
C GLY A 141 22.90 2.34 3.55
N GLY A 142 23.89 3.24 3.53
CA GLY A 142 23.67 4.67 3.74
C GLY A 142 23.19 5.01 5.15
N ILE A 143 22.78 6.26 5.35
CA ILE A 143 22.23 6.73 6.64
C ILE A 143 20.91 6.01 6.96
N VAL A 144 20.04 5.83 5.95
CA VAL A 144 18.74 5.17 6.14
C VAL A 144 18.94 3.73 6.61
N GLY A 145 19.87 3.00 5.98
CA GLY A 145 20.21 1.64 6.40
C GLY A 145 20.82 1.59 7.80
N TRP A 146 21.69 2.54 8.14
CA TRP A 146 22.27 2.65 9.47
C TRP A 146 21.20 2.92 10.54
N VAL A 147 20.28 3.85 10.31
CA VAL A 147 19.20 4.20 11.25
C VAL A 147 18.29 3.00 11.52
N LEU A 148 17.96 2.21 10.49
CA LEU A 148 17.13 1.04 10.66
C LEU A 148 17.88 -0.11 11.33
N ALA A 149 19.12 -0.39 10.90
CA ALA A 149 19.85 -1.58 11.33
C ALA A 149 20.54 -1.41 12.69
N SER A 150 21.06 -0.21 13.01
CA SER A 150 21.85 0.00 14.23
C SER A 150 21.10 -0.33 15.53
N PRO A 151 19.84 0.05 15.74
CA PRO A 151 19.11 -0.33 16.95
C PRO A 151 18.95 -1.86 17.07
N LEU A 152 18.71 -2.53 15.93
CA LEU A 152 18.53 -4.00 15.91
C LEU A 152 19.86 -4.72 16.19
N LEU A 153 20.97 -4.19 15.67
CA LEU A 153 22.32 -4.71 15.91
C LEU A 153 22.79 -4.45 17.34
N TYR A 154 22.32 -3.36 17.97
CA TYR A 154 22.61 -3.07 19.38
C TYR A 154 21.90 -4.02 20.33
N VAL A 155 20.64 -4.38 20.06
CA VAL A 155 19.84 -5.32 20.86
C VAL A 155 20.30 -6.77 20.63
N GLY A 156 20.78 -7.08 19.43
CA GLY A 156 21.20 -8.42 19.03
C GLY A 156 22.38 -8.39 18.06
N THR A 157 22.65 -9.54 17.46
CA THR A 157 23.67 -9.67 16.40
C THR A 157 23.02 -9.55 15.01
N ALA A 158 23.83 -9.59 13.95
CA ALA A 158 23.34 -9.66 12.58
C ALA A 158 22.38 -10.85 12.34
N VAL A 159 22.56 -11.94 13.08
CA VAL A 159 21.68 -13.13 13.03
C VAL A 159 20.26 -12.83 13.51
N PHE A 160 20.12 -11.89 14.45
CA PHE A 160 18.81 -11.42 14.92
C PHE A 160 18.28 -10.29 14.05
N ALA A 161 19.12 -9.30 13.68
CA ALA A 161 18.72 -8.13 12.94
C ALA A 161 18.25 -8.46 11.51
N ALA A 162 18.95 -9.36 10.79
CA ALA A 162 18.63 -9.69 9.41
C ALA A 162 17.24 -10.31 9.24
N PRO A 163 16.80 -11.33 10.03
CA PRO A 163 15.45 -11.86 9.94
C PRO A 163 14.36 -10.82 10.19
N VAL A 164 14.56 -9.90 11.14
CA VAL A 164 13.60 -8.83 11.42
C VAL A 164 13.47 -7.90 10.22
N VAL A 165 14.58 -7.48 9.63
CA VAL A 165 14.57 -6.62 8.43
C VAL A 165 13.99 -7.35 7.22
N ILE A 166 14.25 -8.65 7.06
CA ILE A 166 13.64 -9.48 6.01
C ILE A 166 12.11 -9.56 6.20
N LEU A 167 11.64 -9.71 7.44
CA LEU A 167 10.20 -9.69 7.72
C LEU A 167 9.56 -8.35 7.31
N LEU A 168 10.22 -7.24 7.62
CA LEU A 168 9.77 -5.91 7.19
C LEU A 168 9.81 -5.75 5.66
N LEU A 169 10.80 -6.34 4.99
CA LEU A 169 10.87 -6.37 3.53
C LEU A 169 9.68 -7.14 2.93
N VAL A 170 9.37 -8.31 3.46
CA VAL A 170 8.19 -9.09 3.04
C VAL A 170 6.90 -8.31 3.29
N LEU A 171 6.80 -7.65 4.44
CA LEU A 171 5.67 -6.77 4.75
C LEU A 171 5.54 -5.63 3.74
N SER A 172 6.65 -5.00 3.32
CA SER A 172 6.62 -3.95 2.29
C SER A 172 6.04 -4.44 0.96
N LEU A 173 6.41 -5.67 0.55
CA LEU A 173 5.87 -6.29 -0.65
C LEU A 173 4.36 -6.54 -0.55
N PHE A 174 3.86 -6.94 0.63
CA PHE A 174 2.41 -7.12 0.85
C PHE A 174 1.66 -5.79 0.79
N ILE A 175 2.24 -4.73 1.33
CA ILE A 175 1.67 -3.38 1.25
C ILE A 175 1.58 -2.93 -0.21
N ILE A 176 2.63 -3.11 -1.01
CA ILE A 176 2.66 -2.73 -2.43
C ILE A 176 1.64 -3.55 -3.22
N THR A 177 1.66 -4.87 -3.08
CA THR A 177 0.86 -5.79 -3.90
C THR A 177 -0.59 -5.94 -3.46
N LYS A 178 -0.98 -5.36 -2.30
CA LYS A 178 -2.33 -5.53 -1.71
C LYS A 178 -2.69 -7.02 -1.50
N THR A 179 -1.70 -7.86 -1.26
CA THR A 179 -1.90 -9.30 -1.12
C THR A 179 -2.06 -9.65 0.36
N PRO A 180 -3.23 -10.12 0.79
CA PRO A 180 -3.39 -10.58 2.17
C PRO A 180 -2.58 -11.86 2.39
N PRO A 181 -1.99 -12.05 3.60
CA PRO A 181 -1.07 -13.15 3.87
C PRO A 181 -1.69 -14.54 3.65
N ASN A 182 -3.01 -14.69 3.79
CA ASN A 182 -3.73 -15.93 3.54
C ASN A 182 -3.79 -16.36 2.06
N ARG A 183 -3.49 -15.44 1.12
CA ARG A 183 -3.46 -15.72 -0.32
C ARG A 183 -2.06 -15.91 -0.90
N ILE A 184 -1.02 -15.87 -0.08
CA ILE A 184 0.37 -16.05 -0.53
C ILE A 184 0.55 -17.40 -1.22
N GLY A 185 0.05 -18.47 -0.60
CA GLY A 185 0.18 -19.82 -1.15
C GLY A 185 -0.47 -19.98 -2.53
N SER A 186 -1.63 -19.33 -2.75
CA SER A 186 -2.28 -19.35 -4.07
C SER A 186 -1.48 -18.55 -5.10
N ARG A 187 -1.01 -17.34 -4.74
CA ARG A 187 -0.22 -16.48 -5.62
C ARG A 187 1.13 -17.09 -6.00
N LEU A 188 1.84 -17.70 -5.04
CA LEU A 188 3.08 -18.41 -5.33
C LEU A 188 2.85 -19.60 -6.27
N ARG A 189 1.74 -20.33 -6.09
CA ARG A 189 1.39 -21.42 -6.98
C ARG A 189 1.01 -20.94 -8.38
N GLU A 190 0.28 -19.85 -8.49
CA GLU A 190 -0.04 -19.21 -9.78
C GLU A 190 1.24 -18.73 -10.49
N LEU A 191 2.16 -18.09 -9.76
CA LEU A 191 3.45 -17.67 -10.29
C LEU A 191 4.30 -18.86 -10.74
N TYR A 192 4.36 -19.92 -9.93
CA TYR A 192 5.04 -21.15 -10.30
C TYR A 192 4.44 -21.78 -11.55
N ALA A 193 3.12 -21.86 -11.63
CA ALA A 193 2.44 -22.37 -12.81
C ALA A 193 2.70 -21.53 -14.06
N TYR A 194 2.70 -20.20 -13.92
CA TYR A 194 3.04 -19.28 -15.02
C TYR A 194 4.48 -19.45 -15.49
N LEU A 195 5.45 -19.59 -14.59
CA LEU A 195 6.86 -19.73 -14.92
C LEU A 195 7.22 -21.11 -15.48
N PHE A 196 6.57 -22.16 -15.01
CA PHE A 196 6.90 -23.55 -15.36
C PHE A 196 5.82 -24.25 -16.20
N GLY A 197 4.77 -23.51 -16.63
CA GLY A 197 3.70 -24.07 -17.48
C GLY A 197 2.85 -25.14 -16.79
N ALA A 198 2.82 -25.17 -15.45
CA ALA A 198 2.03 -26.15 -14.71
C ALA A 198 0.54 -25.83 -14.84
N GLN A 199 -0.29 -26.81 -15.22
CA GLN A 199 -1.73 -26.65 -15.25
C GLN A 199 -2.26 -26.60 -13.80
N LEU A 200 -2.84 -25.46 -13.43
CA LEU A 200 -3.51 -25.33 -12.15
C LEU A 200 -4.94 -25.86 -12.29
N PRO A 201 -5.42 -26.71 -11.36
CA PRO A 201 -6.83 -27.09 -11.35
C PRO A 201 -7.70 -25.87 -11.16
N ASP A 202 -8.79 -25.80 -11.92
CA ASP A 202 -9.76 -24.70 -11.91
C ASP A 202 -10.30 -24.43 -10.49
N GLU A 203 -10.69 -23.18 -10.25
CA GLU A 203 -11.21 -22.75 -8.92
C GLU A 203 -12.49 -23.55 -8.55
N SER A 204 -13.28 -23.96 -9.55
CA SER A 204 -14.44 -24.84 -9.40
C SER A 204 -14.05 -26.26 -8.97
N GLU A 205 -12.99 -26.82 -9.54
CA GLU A 205 -12.46 -28.15 -9.15
C GLU A 205 -11.89 -28.14 -7.74
N ARG A 206 -11.23 -27.02 -7.35
CA ARG A 206 -10.72 -26.84 -5.98
C ARG A 206 -11.85 -26.69 -4.96
N ALA A 207 -12.91 -25.96 -5.31
CA ALA A 207 -14.10 -25.83 -4.48
C ALA A 207 -14.83 -27.18 -4.31
N ALA A 208 -14.95 -27.94 -5.39
CA ALA A 208 -15.54 -29.29 -5.36
C ALA A 208 -14.69 -30.28 -4.54
N ALA A 209 -13.35 -30.25 -4.72
CA ALA A 209 -12.45 -31.09 -3.94
C ALA A 209 -12.44 -30.72 -2.44
N LYS A 210 -12.61 -29.43 -2.11
CA LYS A 210 -12.73 -28.97 -0.72
C LYS A 210 -14.08 -29.36 -0.10
N ALA A 211 -15.16 -29.29 -0.86
CA ALA A 211 -16.50 -29.74 -0.44
C ALA A 211 -16.50 -31.24 -0.21
N ALA A 212 -15.98 -32.03 -1.16
CA ALA A 212 -15.88 -33.48 -1.01
C ALA A 212 -14.99 -33.91 0.18
N ARG A 213 -13.94 -33.14 0.50
CA ARG A 213 -13.10 -33.38 1.68
C ARG A 213 -13.81 -33.02 2.99
N ASN A 214 -14.66 -32.01 2.99
CA ASN A 214 -15.45 -31.67 4.16
C ASN A 214 -16.55 -32.74 4.39
N ASP A 215 -17.24 -33.17 3.34
CA ASP A 215 -18.22 -34.27 3.43
C ASP A 215 -17.58 -35.56 3.92
N SER A 216 -16.34 -35.90 3.48
CA SER A 216 -15.66 -37.10 3.93
C SER A 216 -15.16 -37.02 5.39
N VAL A 217 -14.98 -35.79 5.91
CA VAL A 217 -14.63 -35.57 7.33
C VAL A 217 -15.89 -35.60 8.21
N GLU A 218 -17.06 -35.21 7.66
CA GLU A 218 -18.33 -35.24 8.36
C GLU A 218 -18.90 -36.68 8.47
N PHE A 219 -18.57 -37.55 7.50
CA PHE A 219 -18.97 -38.99 7.52
C PHE A 219 -18.14 -39.85 8.50
N GLY A 220 -17.11 -39.29 9.10
CA GLY A 220 -16.25 -39.97 10.09
C GLY A 220 -16.42 -39.47 11.51
N SER A 221 -17.54 -38.83 11.86
CA SER A 221 -17.83 -38.49 13.25
C SER A 221 -18.14 -39.79 14.03
N LEU A 222 -17.45 -39.98 15.16
CA LEU A 222 -17.60 -41.17 16.04
C LEU A 222 -19.04 -41.41 16.54
N SER A 223 -19.93 -40.41 16.39
CA SER A 223 -21.36 -40.52 16.69
C SER A 223 -22.10 -41.51 15.79
N ASP A 224 -21.61 -41.78 14.57
CA ASP A 224 -22.18 -42.73 13.64
C ASP A 224 -21.78 -44.21 14.00
N LEU A 225 -20.81 -44.35 14.88
CA LEU A 225 -20.38 -45.65 15.45
C LEU A 225 -21.04 -45.94 16.81
N GLY A 226 -21.99 -45.13 17.27
CA GLY A 226 -22.72 -45.32 18.52
C GLY A 226 -21.85 -45.19 19.79
N ILE A 227 -20.75 -44.50 19.67
CA ILE A 227 -19.87 -44.20 20.83
C ILE A 227 -20.22 -42.80 21.31
N ASP A 228 -20.96 -42.70 22.38
CA ASP A 228 -21.23 -41.44 23.09
C ASP A 228 -19.92 -40.90 23.67
N GLU A 229 -19.31 -39.90 23.00
CA GLU A 229 -18.17 -39.21 23.59
C GLU A 229 -18.67 -38.27 24.69
N ASP A 230 -18.13 -38.50 25.91
CA ASP A 230 -18.35 -37.57 27.02
C ASP A 230 -17.89 -36.14 26.62
N PRO A 231 -18.76 -35.14 26.68
CA PRO A 231 -18.44 -33.74 26.29
C PRO A 231 -17.21 -33.20 27.03
N ALA A 232 -16.84 -33.78 28.15
CA ALA A 232 -15.67 -33.38 28.92
C ALA A 232 -14.35 -33.85 28.31
N SER A 233 -14.36 -34.87 27.44
CA SER A 233 -13.16 -35.42 26.78
C SER A 233 -12.75 -34.67 25.50
N ILE A 234 -13.62 -33.80 24.97
CA ILE A 234 -13.34 -33.04 23.74
C ILE A 234 -12.40 -31.87 24.06
N PRO A 235 -11.21 -31.80 23.43
CA PRO A 235 -10.29 -30.69 23.58
C PRO A 235 -10.97 -29.32 23.29
N TRP A 236 -10.67 -28.30 24.09
CA TRP A 236 -11.33 -26.98 24.05
C TRP A 236 -11.33 -26.33 22.64
N TRP A 237 -10.35 -26.64 21.74
CA TRP A 237 -10.31 -26.14 20.35
C TRP A 237 -11.29 -26.83 19.40
N ARG A 238 -11.88 -27.96 19.78
CA ARG A 238 -12.93 -28.66 19.03
C ARG A 238 -14.34 -28.33 19.52
N ARG A 239 -14.49 -27.88 20.77
CA ARG A 239 -15.82 -27.61 21.37
C ARG A 239 -16.62 -26.54 20.63
N ASN A 240 -15.95 -25.54 20.01
CA ASN A 240 -16.61 -24.45 19.29
C ASN A 240 -16.88 -24.74 17.79
N LYS A 241 -16.64 -25.98 17.33
CA LYS A 241 -16.92 -26.37 15.93
C LYS A 241 -18.11 -27.31 15.78
N ALA A 242 -18.72 -27.75 16.87
CA ALA A 242 -19.98 -28.47 16.79
C ALA A 242 -21.08 -27.46 16.37
N PRO A 243 -21.82 -27.70 15.26
CA PRO A 243 -23.03 -26.93 14.99
C PRO A 243 -23.97 -27.17 16.18
N SER A 244 -24.29 -26.11 16.91
CA SER A 244 -25.35 -26.21 17.91
C SER A 244 -26.64 -26.42 17.14
N ALA A 245 -27.06 -27.68 17.08
CA ALA A 245 -28.37 -28.02 16.56
C ALA A 245 -29.40 -27.38 17.50
N GLY A 246 -30.01 -26.27 17.09
CA GLY A 246 -31.19 -25.79 17.72
C GLY A 246 -31.33 -24.31 18.10
N GLU A 247 -30.33 -23.46 17.87
CA GLU A 247 -30.59 -22.02 17.93
C GLU A 247 -30.53 -21.44 16.51
N PRO A 248 -31.67 -20.95 15.95
CA PRO A 248 -31.59 -20.16 14.74
C PRO A 248 -30.73 -18.94 15.05
N ALA A 249 -29.59 -18.84 14.37
CA ALA A 249 -28.73 -17.70 14.45
C ALA A 249 -29.57 -16.46 14.12
N PHE A 250 -29.82 -15.62 15.11
CA PHE A 250 -30.51 -14.35 15.00
C PHE A 250 -31.86 -14.43 14.27
N ASP A 251 -32.92 -14.65 15.03
CA ASP A 251 -34.26 -14.27 14.63
C ASP A 251 -34.35 -12.73 14.68
N SER A 252 -33.70 -12.09 13.72
CA SER A 252 -33.97 -10.69 13.44
C SER A 252 -35.42 -10.65 12.97
N PRO A 253 -36.32 -9.94 13.65
CA PRO A 253 -37.67 -9.80 13.16
C PRO A 253 -37.58 -9.28 11.73
N VAL A 254 -38.06 -10.08 10.79
CA VAL A 254 -38.22 -9.63 9.40
C VAL A 254 -39.17 -8.45 9.49
N ILE A 255 -38.60 -7.23 9.48
CA ILE A 255 -39.39 -6.03 9.28
C ILE A 255 -39.92 -6.19 7.86
N SER A 256 -41.10 -6.75 7.74
CA SER A 256 -41.89 -6.69 6.51
C SER A 256 -42.04 -5.21 6.20
N ARG A 257 -41.15 -4.69 5.37
CA ARG A 257 -41.38 -3.41 4.72
C ARG A 257 -42.55 -3.66 3.76
N GLU A 258 -43.74 -3.56 4.27
CA GLU A 258 -44.85 -3.23 3.40
C GLU A 258 -44.49 -1.95 2.68
N PRO A 259 -44.55 -1.90 1.34
CA PRO A 259 -44.35 -0.66 0.62
C PRO A 259 -45.52 0.26 1.00
N VAL A 260 -45.36 1.06 2.05
CA VAL A 260 -46.23 2.20 2.26
C VAL A 260 -45.86 3.20 1.17
N THR A 261 -46.40 2.95 -0.01
CA THR A 261 -46.53 3.99 -1.02
C THR A 261 -47.75 4.81 -0.60
N GLU A 262 -47.59 5.55 0.49
CA GLU A 262 -48.49 6.66 0.71
C GLU A 262 -48.12 7.71 -0.36
N VAL A 263 -48.99 7.78 -1.35
CA VAL A 263 -48.99 8.88 -2.32
C VAL A 263 -49.26 10.13 -1.54
N ILE A 264 -48.17 10.85 -1.18
CA ILE A 264 -48.26 12.19 -0.60
C ILE A 264 -48.87 13.04 -1.71
N ALA A 265 -50.15 13.37 -1.52
CA ALA A 265 -50.81 14.35 -2.39
C ALA A 265 -49.96 15.65 -2.37
N PRO A 266 -49.81 16.31 -3.52
CA PRO A 266 -49.01 17.53 -3.59
C PRO A 266 -49.65 18.55 -2.62
N VAL A 267 -48.90 18.96 -1.62
CA VAL A 267 -49.24 20.05 -0.72
C VAL A 267 -49.39 21.31 -1.59
N PRO A 268 -50.54 22.01 -1.57
CA PRO A 268 -50.69 23.26 -2.29
C PRO A 268 -49.61 24.24 -1.75
N SER A 269 -48.79 24.73 -2.65
CA SER A 269 -47.79 25.75 -2.37
C SER A 269 -48.50 27.04 -1.89
N SER A 270 -48.56 27.20 -0.58
CA SER A 270 -48.83 28.52 0.01
C SER A 270 -47.65 29.39 -0.33
N PRO A 271 -47.85 30.67 -0.71
CA PRO A 271 -46.76 31.58 -0.96
C PRO A 271 -45.96 31.68 0.36
N VAL A 272 -44.71 31.32 0.30
CA VAL A 272 -43.74 31.57 1.38
C VAL A 272 -43.65 33.08 1.49
N ALA A 273 -44.15 33.62 2.59
CA ALA A 273 -43.79 34.96 3.01
C ALA A 273 -42.28 34.95 3.16
N GLU A 274 -41.62 35.88 2.44
CA GLU A 274 -40.20 36.14 2.63
C GLU A 274 -40.03 36.60 4.07
N ASP A 275 -39.51 35.76 4.90
CA ASP A 275 -39.21 36.07 6.29
C ASP A 275 -38.01 37.02 6.29
N GLU A 276 -38.33 38.27 6.56
CA GLU A 276 -37.46 39.38 6.95
C GLU A 276 -36.64 39.13 8.23
N PHE A 277 -36.37 37.86 8.60
CA PHE A 277 -35.78 37.54 9.91
C PHE A 277 -34.25 37.50 9.93
N GLY A 278 -33.58 37.75 8.82
CA GLY A 278 -32.09 37.66 8.73
C GLY A 278 -31.40 39.02 8.64
N ILE A 279 -32.10 40.09 8.31
CA ILE A 279 -31.48 41.39 8.01
C ILE A 279 -31.39 42.27 9.25
N ASP A 280 -32.36 42.22 10.15
CA ASP A 280 -32.40 43.06 11.37
C ASP A 280 -31.28 42.69 12.37
N LEU A 281 -30.86 41.46 12.45
CA LEU A 281 -29.77 41.01 13.37
C LEU A 281 -28.39 41.51 12.90
N LEU A 282 -28.21 41.72 11.60
CA LEU A 282 -26.96 42.23 11.04
C LEU A 282 -26.85 43.75 11.16
N GLU A 283 -27.96 44.48 11.09
CA GLU A 283 -27.98 45.94 11.32
C GLU A 283 -27.76 46.32 12.79
N ASP A 284 -28.27 45.52 13.73
CA ASP A 284 -28.03 45.72 15.16
C ASP A 284 -26.59 45.43 15.58
N LEU A 285 -25.93 44.45 14.96
CA LEU A 285 -24.52 44.15 15.18
C LEU A 285 -23.55 45.19 14.59
N LEU A 286 -23.99 45.98 13.62
CA LEU A 286 -23.18 47.04 13.00
C LEU A 286 -23.33 48.38 13.69
N LYS A 287 -24.31 48.54 14.62
CA LYS A 287 -24.54 49.75 15.43
C LYS A 287 -23.99 49.67 16.83
N ALA A 288 -23.45 48.53 17.28
CA ALA A 288 -22.77 48.35 18.56
C ALA A 288 -21.23 48.45 18.37
#